data_758f2253f752709a2e4604ededbeb613
#
_entry.id   758f2253f752709a2e4604ededbeb613
#
_cell.length_a   1.000
_cell.length_b   1.000
_cell.length_c   1.000
_cell.angle_alpha   90.00
_cell.angle_beta   90.00
_cell.angle_gamma   90.00
#
_symmetry.space_group_name_H-M   'P 1'
#
loop_
_entity.id
_entity.type
_entity.pdbx_description
1 polymer ?
#
loop_
_entity_poly.entity_id
_entity_poly.type
_entity_poly.pdbx_seq_one_letter_code
_entity_poly.pdbx_strand_id
1 'polypeptide(L)' 'MRIFQVPGYPRSHYFVKTFDELLQIVSWSNKNNVDMLHESSTIHGYGFSIKQNFEWFALKWL' A
#
# COMPACT_ATOMS: atom_id res chain seq x y z
N MET A 1 -12.18 1.89 2.94
CA MET A 1 -10.91 2.33 2.31
C MET A 1 -10.76 1.71 0.94
N ARG A 2 -10.27 2.46 0.00
CA ARG A 2 -10.07 1.96 -1.36
C ARG A 2 -8.59 1.98 -1.70
N ILE A 3 -8.07 0.81 -2.04
CA ILE A 3 -6.70 0.67 -2.52
C ILE A 3 -6.78 0.36 -4.02
N PHE A 4 -5.95 1.02 -4.80
CA PHE A 4 -6.02 0.87 -6.26
C PHE A 4 -4.63 0.83 -6.86
N GLN A 5 -4.57 0.37 -8.11
CA GLN A 5 -3.33 0.35 -8.89
C GLN A 5 -3.49 1.31 -10.06
N VAL A 6 -2.36 1.86 -10.52
CA VAL A 6 -2.33 2.78 -11.64
C VAL A 6 -1.58 2.11 -12.79
N PRO A 7 -2.13 2.10 -14.02
CA PRO A 7 -1.41 1.55 -15.16
C PRO A 7 -0.05 2.22 -15.35
N GLY A 8 0.94 1.43 -15.69
CA GLY A 8 2.30 1.92 -15.87
C GLY A 8 3.20 1.73 -14.66
N TYR A 9 2.63 1.37 -13.52
CA TYR A 9 3.41 1.07 -12.32
C TYR A 9 3.54 -0.45 -12.14
N PRO A 10 4.57 -0.92 -11.40
CA PRO A 10 4.71 -2.37 -11.12
C PRO A 10 3.48 -2.94 -10.42
N ARG A 11 3.26 -4.23 -10.57
CA ARG A 11 2.11 -4.91 -9.96
C ARG A 11 2.09 -4.85 -8.44
N SER A 12 3.26 -4.76 -7.82
CA SER A 12 3.38 -4.68 -6.37
C SER A 12 3.14 -3.27 -5.84
N HIS A 13 2.87 -2.32 -6.72
CA HIS A 13 2.71 -0.90 -6.36
C HIS A 13 1.24 -0.57 -6.22
N TYR A 14 0.87 -0.01 -5.06
CA TYR A 14 -0.51 0.34 -4.75
C TYR A 14 -0.61 1.79 -4.31
N PHE A 15 -1.83 2.31 -4.38
CA PHE A 15 -2.10 3.71 -4.04
C PHE A 15 -3.31 3.82 -3.14
N VAL A 16 -3.31 4.83 -2.26
CA VAL A 16 -4.47 5.26 -1.50
C VAL A 16 -4.62 6.76 -1.69
N LYS A 17 -5.84 7.26 -1.51
CA LYS A 17 -6.15 8.66 -1.81
C LYS A 17 -5.70 9.63 -0.72
N THR A 18 -5.71 9.21 0.54
CA THR A 18 -5.44 10.12 1.66
C THR A 18 -4.27 9.63 2.49
N PHE A 19 -3.64 10.56 3.17
CA PHE A 19 -2.54 10.25 4.07
C PHE A 19 -3.00 9.38 5.25
N ASP A 20 -4.21 9.62 5.75
CA ASP A 20 -4.76 8.81 6.83
C ASP A 20 -4.88 7.34 6.43
N GLU A 21 -5.30 7.09 5.20
CA GLU A 21 -5.38 5.73 4.68
C GLU A 21 -3.98 5.08 4.61
N LEU A 22 -3.00 5.86 4.18
CA LEU A 22 -1.62 5.37 4.15
C LEU A 22 -1.15 5.00 5.55
N LEU A 23 -1.43 5.85 6.55
CA LEU A 23 -1.04 5.59 7.93
C LEU A 23 -1.69 4.32 8.47
N GLN A 24 -2.94 4.06 8.12
CA GLN A 24 -3.61 2.83 8.53
C GLN A 24 -2.88 1.60 8.00
N ILE A 25 -2.45 1.64 6.76
CA ILE A 25 -1.72 0.53 6.15
C ILE A 25 -0.35 0.37 6.78
N VAL A 26 0.37 1.47 7.01
CA VAL A 26 1.68 1.44 7.66
C VAL A 26 1.58 0.81 9.05
N SER A 27 0.60 1.26 9.84
CA SER A 27 0.41 0.75 11.19
C SER A 27 0.08 -0.74 11.19
N TRP A 28 -0.84 -1.15 10.33
CA TRP A 28 -1.19 -2.57 10.19
C TRP A 28 0.00 -3.41 9.75
N SER A 29 0.77 -2.92 8.78
CA SER A 29 1.92 -3.64 8.26
C SER A 29 2.98 -3.86 9.33
N ASN A 30 3.22 -2.85 10.15
CA ASN A 30 4.19 -2.96 11.25
C ASN A 30 3.75 -4.01 12.27
N LYS A 31 2.45 -4.07 12.57
CA LYS A 31 1.92 -5.03 13.53
C LYS A 31 1.94 -6.47 13.01
N ASN A 32 1.89 -6.64 11.71
CA ASN A 32 1.74 -7.96 11.10
C ASN A 32 2.99 -8.43 10.35
N ASN A 33 4.10 -7.74 10.54
CA ASN A 33 5.39 -8.08 9.90
C ASN A 33 5.28 -8.13 8.38
N VAL A 34 4.48 -7.26 7.81
CA VAL A 34 4.40 -7.08 6.37
C VAL A 34 5.36 -5.95 6.01
N ASP A 35 6.34 -6.26 5.17
CA ASP A 35 7.33 -5.27 4.77
C ASP A 35 6.76 -4.44 3.62
N MET A 36 6.47 -3.18 3.91
CA MET A 36 6.00 -2.24 2.90
C MET A 36 6.94 -1.05 2.80
N LEU A 37 7.01 -0.47 1.62
CA LEU A 37 7.81 0.71 1.36
C LEU A 37 6.93 1.80 0.78
N HIS A 38 6.88 2.95 1.48
CA HIS A 38 6.23 4.14 0.94
C HIS A 38 7.19 4.77 -0.08
N GLU A 39 6.77 4.84 -1.33
CA GLU A 39 7.66 5.30 -2.38
C GLU A 39 7.53 6.77 -2.69
N SER A 40 6.32 7.26 -2.91
CA SER A 40 6.15 8.67 -3.23
C SER A 40 4.69 9.09 -3.20
N SER A 41 4.49 10.40 -3.04
CA SER A 41 3.19 11.01 -3.28
C SER A 41 3.16 11.49 -4.73
N THR A 42 2.07 11.24 -5.41
CA THR A 42 1.89 11.64 -6.80
C THR A 42 0.51 12.26 -6.98
N ILE A 43 0.20 12.68 -8.21
CA ILE A 43 -1.14 13.15 -8.53
C ILE A 43 -2.18 12.05 -8.39
N HIS A 44 -1.76 10.78 -8.37
CA HIS A 44 -2.65 9.63 -8.22
C HIS A 44 -3.00 9.34 -6.76
N GLY A 45 -2.17 9.81 -5.84
CA GLY A 45 -2.33 9.56 -4.42
C GLY A 45 -1.01 9.15 -3.77
N TYR A 46 -1.09 8.48 -2.63
CA TYR A 46 0.09 8.03 -1.89
C TYR A 46 0.43 6.61 -2.30
N GLY A 47 1.60 6.46 -2.93
CA GLY A 47 2.05 5.18 -3.48
C GLY A 47 2.91 4.40 -2.48
N PHE A 48 2.73 3.09 -2.48
CA PHE A 48 3.53 2.20 -1.65
C PHE A 48 3.65 0.85 -2.35
N SER A 49 4.65 0.07 -1.95
CA SER A 49 4.82 -1.28 -2.46
C SER A 49 4.97 -2.26 -1.31
N ILE A 50 4.56 -3.52 -1.53
CA ILE A 50 4.67 -4.58 -0.54
C ILE A 50 5.85 -5.46 -0.92
N LYS A 51 6.82 -5.58 0.00
CA LYS A 51 8.05 -6.31 -0.26
C LYS A 51 8.00 -7.76 0.20
N GLN A 52 7.30 -8.03 1.31
CA GLN A 52 7.20 -9.38 1.86
C GLN A 52 5.80 -9.61 2.40
N ASN A 53 5.41 -10.88 2.45
CA ASN A 53 4.13 -11.31 3.02
C ASN A 53 2.93 -10.68 2.32
N PHE A 54 3.01 -10.63 1.01
CA PHE A 54 1.96 -10.04 0.19
C PHE A 54 0.60 -10.72 0.44
N GLU A 55 0.59 -12.03 0.68
CA GLU A 55 -0.67 -12.75 0.92
C GLU A 55 -1.42 -12.18 2.12
N TRP A 56 -0.73 -11.84 3.19
CA TRP A 56 -1.36 -11.22 4.36
C TRP A 56 -1.99 -9.89 4.01
N PHE A 57 -1.26 -9.08 3.26
CA PHE A 57 -1.76 -7.80 2.79
C PHE A 57 -3.01 -7.98 1.93
N ALA A 58 -2.97 -8.91 0.98
CA ALA A 58 -4.10 -9.14 0.08
C ALA A 58 -5.35 -9.61 0.83
N LEU A 59 -5.18 -10.50 1.80
CA LEU A 59 -6.30 -10.99 2.61
C LEU A 59 -6.96 -9.88 3.41
N LYS A 60 -6.18 -8.92 3.87
CA LYS A 60 -6.72 -7.83 4.71
C LYS A 60 -7.32 -6.72 3.86
N TRP A 61 -6.66 -6.33 2.78
CA TRP A 61 -6.97 -5.09 2.08
C TRP A 61 -7.56 -5.29 0.68
N LEU A 62 -7.29 -6.38 0.06
CA LEU A 62 -7.75 -6.68 -1.28
C LEU A 62 -8.81 -7.78 -1.27
#